data_19f34bf812d7a4b052ac05c1b92108b8
#
_entry.id   19f34bf812d7a4b052ac05c1b92108b8
#
_cell.length_a   1.000
_cell.length_b   1.000
_cell.length_c   1.000
_cell.angle_alpha   90.00
_cell.angle_beta   90.00
_cell.angle_gamma   90.00
#
_symmetry.space_group_name_H-M   'P 1'
#
loop_
_entity.id
_entity.type
_entity.pdbx_description
1 polymer ?
#
loop_
_entity_poly.entity_id
_entity_poly.type
_entity_poly.pdbx_seq_one_letter_code
_entity_poly.pdbx_strand_id
1 'polypeptide(L)'
;MKRIKGIVIIMLILLLVWIVYSLFSHRFREPQQTFGQTLKVMTYNTHAMMIGETLASKKAMLKYLNKQDADVICLQEVLVYKNPNRLTLNALRAEMSNYPYTYFDFKRYNNVRQFGNVVFSRYPLKNKNTIRYESQSNISSQCDVLVNGDTIRLIVNHLESYGLEKEDLQLDTLSMEGIKNSSLMHKLHDAGLLRKQQAKEVKRQIRQSPHPVVVVGDFNAIPLSYVYWKIRLGLRDCFLESSWGRLGNTYKKGPIAIRIDYILCSRKLTPIKCEVDRVKYSDHFPVCATIGW
;
A
#
# COMPACT_ATOMS: atom_id res chain seq x y z
N MET A 1 -17.90 22.38 -40.53
CA MET A 1 -18.10 21.65 -39.26
C MET A 1 -17.00 20.64 -38.93
N LYS A 2 -16.56 19.71 -39.81
CA LYS A 2 -15.51 18.70 -39.49
C LYS A 2 -14.16 19.33 -39.12
N ARG A 3 -13.70 20.40 -39.83
CA ARG A 3 -12.43 21.09 -39.54
C ARG A 3 -12.43 21.78 -38.17
N ILE A 4 -13.57 22.39 -37.78
CA ILE A 4 -13.69 23.07 -36.47
C ILE A 4 -13.63 22.07 -35.33
N LYS A 5 -14.28 20.88 -35.46
CA LYS A 5 -14.19 19.82 -34.46
C LYS A 5 -12.75 19.30 -34.29
N GLY A 6 -12.00 19.17 -35.40
CA GLY A 6 -10.58 18.76 -35.34
C GLY A 6 -9.71 19.79 -34.59
N ILE A 7 -9.89 21.08 -34.82
CA ILE A 7 -9.16 22.16 -34.14
C ILE A 7 -9.47 22.17 -32.64
N VAL A 8 -10.74 21.99 -32.25
CA VAL A 8 -11.15 21.94 -30.84
C VAL A 8 -10.53 20.74 -30.12
N ILE A 9 -10.48 19.57 -30.77
CA ILE A 9 -9.84 18.36 -30.19
C ILE A 9 -8.35 18.58 -29.97
N ILE A 10 -7.65 19.18 -30.97
CA ILE A 10 -6.22 19.49 -30.83
C ILE A 10 -5.97 20.50 -29.69
N MET A 11 -6.79 21.53 -29.57
CA MET A 11 -6.69 22.49 -28.47
C MET A 11 -6.91 21.87 -27.10
N LEU A 12 -7.87 20.94 -26.98
CA LEU A 12 -8.11 20.20 -25.73
C LEU A 12 -6.95 19.29 -25.38
N ILE A 13 -6.34 18.63 -26.37
CA ILE A 13 -5.13 17.81 -26.16
C ILE A 13 -3.95 18.68 -25.71
N LEU A 14 -3.72 19.82 -26.37
CA LEU A 14 -2.65 20.75 -26.00
C LEU A 14 -2.87 21.35 -24.60
N LEU A 15 -4.11 21.69 -24.25
CA LEU A 15 -4.48 22.14 -22.92
C LEU A 15 -4.23 21.05 -21.87
N LEU A 16 -4.60 19.81 -22.16
CA LEU A 16 -4.35 18.65 -21.29
C LEU A 16 -2.84 18.43 -21.10
N VAL A 17 -2.07 18.47 -22.18
CA VAL A 17 -0.60 18.37 -22.16
C VAL A 17 0.00 19.54 -21.36
N TRP A 18 -0.49 20.77 -21.54
CA TRP A 18 -0.05 21.92 -20.77
C TRP A 18 -0.40 21.83 -19.29
N ILE A 19 -1.62 21.36 -18.93
CA ILE A 19 -2.03 21.10 -17.54
C ILE A 19 -1.12 20.04 -16.93
N VAL A 20 -0.90 18.94 -17.64
CA VAL A 20 0.00 17.87 -17.21
C VAL A 20 1.41 18.42 -17.03
N TYR A 21 1.96 19.15 -18.01
CA TYR A 21 3.27 19.78 -17.92
C TYR A 21 3.34 20.79 -16.77
N SER A 22 2.35 21.67 -16.60
CA SER A 22 2.27 22.62 -15.49
C SER A 22 2.22 21.96 -14.13
N LEU A 23 1.44 20.89 -13.99
CA LEU A 23 1.38 20.10 -12.75
C LEU A 23 2.71 19.40 -12.41
N PHE A 24 3.54 19.13 -13.43
CA PHE A 24 4.83 18.47 -13.29
C PHE A 24 6.02 19.43 -13.27
N SER A 25 5.97 20.58 -13.94
CA SER A 25 7.10 21.53 -14.04
C SER A 25 7.40 22.29 -12.74
N HIS A 26 6.42 22.48 -11.87
CA HIS A 26 6.65 23.12 -10.56
C HIS A 26 7.56 22.30 -9.62
N ARG A 27 7.81 21.03 -9.92
CA ARG A 27 8.59 20.11 -9.07
C ARG A 27 10.09 20.09 -9.34
N PHE A 28 10.59 20.72 -10.41
CA PHE A 28 11.99 20.64 -10.82
C PHE A 28 12.91 21.71 -10.25
N ARG A 29 12.44 22.57 -9.37
CA ARG A 29 13.19 23.76 -8.89
C ARG A 29 13.32 23.90 -7.39
N GLU A 30 13.04 22.86 -6.61
CA GLU A 30 13.34 22.99 -5.19
C GLU A 30 14.83 22.69 -4.97
N PRO A 31 15.57 23.59 -4.29
CA PRO A 31 16.92 23.31 -3.84
C PRO A 31 16.89 22.09 -2.92
N GLN A 32 18.01 21.36 -2.85
CA GLN A 32 18.19 20.22 -1.96
C GLN A 32 17.86 20.67 -0.54
N GLN A 33 16.63 20.41 -0.09
CA GLN A 33 16.21 20.75 1.26
C GLN A 33 16.98 19.86 2.24
N THR A 34 17.71 20.47 3.17
CA THR A 34 18.27 19.76 4.32
C THR A 34 17.15 19.54 5.33
N PHE A 35 16.88 18.30 5.66
CA PHE A 35 15.88 17.92 6.66
C PHE A 35 16.57 17.69 8.00
N GLY A 36 15.95 18.15 9.09
CA GLY A 36 16.43 17.89 10.45
C GLY A 36 16.30 16.42 10.81
N GLN A 37 15.25 15.76 10.29
CA GLN A 37 14.99 14.35 10.51
C GLN A 37 14.46 13.68 9.24
N THR A 38 14.69 12.38 9.14
CA THR A 38 14.15 11.53 8.06
C THR A 38 13.60 10.23 8.64
N LEU A 39 12.63 9.65 7.93
CA LEU A 39 12.08 8.34 8.23
C LEU A 39 11.96 7.53 6.94
N LYS A 40 12.60 6.38 6.88
CA LYS A 40 12.50 5.44 5.77
C LYS A 40 11.44 4.39 6.08
N VAL A 41 10.32 4.43 5.35
CA VAL A 41 9.17 3.54 5.53
C VAL A 41 9.03 2.62 4.33
N MET A 42 8.79 1.35 4.60
CA MET A 42 8.52 0.32 3.59
C MET A 42 7.14 -0.29 3.81
N THR A 43 6.41 -0.53 2.74
CA THR A 43 5.17 -1.34 2.77
C THR A 43 5.24 -2.48 1.77
N TYR A 44 4.71 -3.64 2.16
CA TYR A 44 4.75 -4.82 1.32
C TYR A 44 3.62 -5.80 1.66
N ASN A 45 2.72 -6.06 0.70
CA ASN A 45 1.78 -7.17 0.79
C ASN A 45 2.53 -8.47 0.47
N THR A 46 2.60 -9.39 1.44
CA THR A 46 3.40 -10.61 1.37
C THR A 46 2.67 -11.79 0.74
N HIS A 47 1.41 -11.59 0.34
CA HIS A 47 0.55 -12.64 -0.22
C HIS A 47 0.60 -13.93 0.62
N ALA A 48 0.32 -13.81 1.91
CA ALA A 48 0.43 -14.90 2.90
C ALA A 48 1.81 -15.59 2.91
N MET A 49 2.84 -14.93 2.36
CA MET A 49 4.17 -15.50 2.15
C MET A 49 4.13 -16.82 1.35
N MET A 50 3.21 -16.90 0.36
CA MET A 50 2.91 -18.15 -0.35
C MET A 50 3.88 -18.45 -1.50
N ILE A 51 4.60 -17.46 -2.02
CA ILE A 51 5.52 -17.73 -3.14
C ILE A 51 6.67 -18.60 -2.65
N GLY A 52 6.70 -19.83 -3.18
CA GLY A 52 7.67 -20.85 -2.84
C GLY A 52 7.29 -21.73 -1.64
N GLU A 53 6.19 -21.47 -0.92
CA GLU A 53 5.55 -22.21 0.20
C GLU A 53 6.48 -22.83 1.27
N THR A 54 7.78 -22.88 1.04
CA THR A 54 8.78 -23.47 1.95
C THR A 54 9.18 -22.48 3.06
N LEU A 55 9.62 -23.00 4.19
CA LEU A 55 10.19 -22.17 5.26
C LEU A 55 11.45 -21.42 4.77
N ALA A 56 12.24 -22.03 3.88
CA ALA A 56 13.43 -21.42 3.31
C ALA A 56 13.10 -20.17 2.45
N SER A 57 12.06 -20.23 1.61
CA SER A 57 11.65 -19.08 0.79
C SER A 57 11.12 -17.93 1.65
N LYS A 58 10.39 -18.26 2.74
CA LYS A 58 9.93 -17.24 3.70
C LYS A 58 11.09 -16.56 4.42
N LYS A 59 12.10 -17.32 4.85
CA LYS A 59 13.33 -16.78 5.44
C LYS A 59 14.11 -15.93 4.45
N ALA A 60 14.15 -16.30 3.17
CA ALA A 60 14.79 -15.50 2.12
C ALA A 60 14.10 -14.14 1.94
N MET A 61 12.74 -14.08 1.98
CA MET A 61 11.99 -12.83 1.98
C MET A 61 12.33 -11.98 3.21
N LEU A 62 12.35 -12.55 4.41
CA LEU A 62 12.68 -11.83 5.64
C LEU A 62 14.11 -11.30 5.63
N LYS A 63 15.06 -12.07 5.11
CA LYS A 63 16.44 -11.61 4.89
C LYS A 63 16.52 -10.46 3.89
N TYR A 64 15.71 -10.50 2.82
CA TYR A 64 15.58 -9.38 1.89
C TYR A 64 15.05 -8.12 2.60
N LEU A 65 13.99 -8.24 3.41
CA LEU A 65 13.41 -7.11 4.16
C LEU A 65 14.44 -6.46 5.10
N ASN A 66 15.21 -7.25 5.83
CA ASN A 66 16.29 -6.74 6.70
C ASN A 66 17.36 -5.96 5.94
N LYS A 67 17.66 -6.33 4.67
CA LYS A 67 18.65 -5.65 3.83
C LYS A 67 18.18 -4.29 3.32
N GLN A 68 16.87 -4.00 3.36
CA GLN A 68 16.35 -2.74 2.84
C GLN A 68 16.69 -1.54 3.72
N ASP A 69 17.16 -1.79 4.92
CA ASP A 69 17.56 -0.75 5.89
C ASP A 69 16.47 0.32 6.09
N ALA A 70 15.22 -0.11 6.12
CA ALA A 70 14.09 0.74 6.43
C ALA A 70 13.96 0.93 7.95
N ASP A 71 13.52 2.11 8.39
CA ASP A 71 13.26 2.37 9.81
C ASP A 71 11.98 1.71 10.29
N VAL A 72 10.98 1.66 9.39
CA VAL A 72 9.69 1.03 9.65
C VAL A 72 9.29 0.18 8.45
N ILE A 73 8.94 -1.09 8.71
CA ILE A 73 8.45 -2.04 7.71
C ILE A 73 7.02 -2.42 8.05
N CYS A 74 6.10 -2.20 7.12
CA CYS A 74 4.67 -2.49 7.23
C CYS A 74 4.31 -3.63 6.27
N LEU A 75 3.97 -4.77 6.82
CA LEU A 75 3.62 -5.95 6.03
C LEU A 75 2.10 -6.19 6.09
N GLN A 76 1.51 -6.53 4.96
CA GLN A 76 0.14 -7.01 4.85
C GLN A 76 0.14 -8.50 4.51
N GLU A 77 -0.97 -9.17 4.80
CA GLU A 77 -1.15 -10.61 4.56
C GLU A 77 -0.06 -11.49 5.18
N VAL A 78 0.44 -11.13 6.35
CA VAL A 78 1.38 -11.99 7.07
C VAL A 78 0.64 -13.17 7.66
N LEU A 79 1.08 -14.38 7.32
CA LEU A 79 0.51 -15.63 7.80
C LEU A 79 1.52 -16.37 8.68
N VAL A 80 1.18 -16.55 9.95
CA VAL A 80 1.96 -17.33 10.91
C VAL A 80 1.18 -18.51 11.46
N TYR A 81 1.89 -19.54 11.85
CA TYR A 81 1.35 -20.81 12.31
C TYR A 81 1.77 -21.12 13.74
N LYS A 82 0.98 -21.96 14.43
CA LYS A 82 1.40 -22.57 15.70
C LYS A 82 2.37 -23.75 15.48
N ASN A 83 2.31 -24.40 14.32
CA ASN A 83 3.15 -25.55 13.97
C ASN A 83 4.62 -25.10 13.76
N PRO A 84 5.61 -25.67 14.48
CA PRO A 84 7.02 -25.29 14.40
C PRO A 84 7.67 -25.59 13.03
N ASN A 85 7.11 -26.52 12.24
CA ASN A 85 7.56 -26.81 10.89
C ASN A 85 7.14 -25.74 9.85
N ARG A 86 6.40 -24.73 10.29
CA ARG A 86 5.95 -23.57 9.51
C ARG A 86 6.52 -22.29 10.11
N LEU A 87 6.31 -21.16 9.46
CA LEU A 87 6.69 -19.86 10.02
C LEU A 87 5.83 -19.56 11.25
N THR A 88 6.44 -19.62 12.42
CA THR A 88 5.79 -19.23 13.68
C THR A 88 6.02 -17.76 13.98
N LEU A 89 5.23 -17.19 14.91
CA LEU A 89 5.42 -15.80 15.36
C LEU A 89 6.81 -15.58 15.97
N ASN A 90 7.31 -16.58 16.74
CA ASN A 90 8.65 -16.49 17.35
C ASN A 90 9.75 -16.54 16.29
N ALA A 91 9.62 -17.40 15.28
CA ALA A 91 10.57 -17.45 14.16
C ALA A 91 10.55 -16.14 13.36
N LEU A 92 9.37 -15.56 13.12
CA LEU A 92 9.23 -14.25 12.46
C LEU A 92 9.94 -13.13 13.24
N ARG A 93 9.76 -13.09 14.58
CA ARG A 93 10.46 -12.13 15.45
C ARG A 93 11.98 -12.30 15.42
N ALA A 94 12.44 -13.55 15.48
CA ALA A 94 13.87 -13.87 15.48
C ALA A 94 14.54 -13.43 14.17
N GLU A 95 13.91 -13.69 13.03
CA GLU A 95 14.42 -13.28 11.71
C GLU A 95 14.43 -11.74 11.52
N MET A 96 13.57 -11.02 12.27
CA MET A 96 13.45 -9.55 12.22
C MET A 96 14.00 -8.87 13.48
N SER A 97 15.04 -9.44 14.09
CA SER A 97 15.63 -8.99 15.36
C SER A 97 16.21 -7.56 15.32
N ASN A 98 16.54 -7.04 14.14
CA ASN A 98 16.97 -5.65 13.95
C ASN A 98 15.88 -4.60 14.24
N TYR A 99 14.63 -5.05 14.47
CA TYR A 99 13.46 -4.22 14.73
C TYR A 99 12.91 -4.53 16.12
N PRO A 100 13.41 -3.86 17.18
CA PRO A 100 13.03 -4.17 18.55
C PRO A 100 11.57 -3.86 18.89
N TYR A 101 10.94 -2.97 18.12
CA TYR A 101 9.55 -2.60 18.34
C TYR A 101 8.66 -3.22 17.27
N THR A 102 7.64 -3.96 17.71
CA THR A 102 6.74 -4.67 16.81
C THR A 102 5.28 -4.43 17.17
N TYR A 103 4.42 -4.44 16.15
CA TYR A 103 2.99 -4.48 16.30
C TYR A 103 2.42 -5.57 15.41
N PHE A 104 1.86 -6.61 16.01
CA PHE A 104 1.20 -7.72 15.33
C PHE A 104 -0.31 -7.54 15.47
N ASP A 105 -0.97 -7.22 14.37
CA ASP A 105 -2.42 -7.01 14.30
C ASP A 105 -3.04 -8.12 13.45
N PHE A 106 -3.32 -9.23 14.09
CA PHE A 106 -3.83 -10.41 13.42
C PHE A 106 -5.33 -10.58 13.64
N LYS A 107 -6.04 -10.86 12.55
CA LYS A 107 -7.31 -11.57 12.62
C LYS A 107 -7.03 -13.05 12.87
N ARG A 108 -7.81 -13.64 13.76
CA ARG A 108 -7.76 -15.07 14.01
C ARG A 108 -8.37 -15.79 12.81
N TYR A 109 -7.53 -16.50 12.04
CA TYR A 109 -8.02 -17.27 10.90
C TYR A 109 -8.66 -18.59 11.35
N ASN A 110 -8.00 -19.28 12.32
CA ASN A 110 -8.48 -20.47 13.05
C ASN A 110 -7.54 -20.76 14.24
N ASN A 111 -7.75 -21.91 14.92
CA ASN A 111 -6.90 -22.31 16.06
C ASN A 111 -5.45 -22.65 15.68
N VAL A 112 -5.13 -22.77 14.38
CA VAL A 112 -3.84 -23.23 13.85
C VAL A 112 -3.00 -22.10 13.30
N ARG A 113 -3.63 -21.04 12.76
CA ARG A 113 -2.95 -19.96 12.04
C ARG A 113 -3.56 -18.59 12.31
N GLN A 114 -2.74 -17.56 12.19
CA GLN A 114 -3.11 -16.14 12.33
C GLN A 114 -2.68 -15.39 11.07
N PHE A 115 -3.49 -14.44 10.66
CA PHE A 115 -3.31 -13.66 9.43
C PHE A 115 -3.60 -12.19 9.68
N GLY A 116 -2.82 -11.28 9.11
CA GLY A 116 -3.07 -9.85 9.27
C GLY A 116 -1.88 -8.95 8.93
N ASN A 117 -1.89 -7.78 9.54
CA ASN A 117 -0.85 -6.78 9.38
C ASN A 117 0.24 -6.92 10.43
N VAL A 118 1.47 -6.60 10.05
CA VAL A 118 2.61 -6.55 10.96
C VAL A 118 3.41 -5.28 10.72
N VAL A 119 3.78 -4.60 11.81
CA VAL A 119 4.70 -3.47 11.78
C VAL A 119 5.96 -3.86 12.53
N PHE A 120 7.10 -3.73 11.88
CA PHE A 120 8.43 -3.78 12.47
C PHE A 120 9.01 -2.37 12.48
N SER A 121 9.59 -1.94 13.60
CA SER A 121 10.13 -0.58 13.75
C SER A 121 11.41 -0.57 14.56
N ARG A 122 12.35 0.27 14.15
CA ARG A 122 13.52 0.65 14.93
C ARG A 122 13.19 1.63 16.04
N TYR A 123 12.07 2.35 15.88
CA TYR A 123 11.58 3.36 16.81
C TYR A 123 10.45 2.82 17.69
N PRO A 124 10.28 3.35 18.92
CA PRO A 124 9.17 2.95 19.78
C PRO A 124 7.79 3.13 19.13
N LEU A 125 6.91 2.15 19.35
CA LEU A 125 5.52 2.15 18.87
C LEU A 125 4.56 2.30 20.03
N LYS A 126 3.71 3.35 20.01
CA LYS A 126 2.66 3.63 20.99
C LYS A 126 1.27 3.65 20.36
N ASN A 127 0.23 3.73 21.18
CA ASN A 127 -1.17 3.92 20.77
C ASN A 127 -1.61 2.95 19.65
N LYS A 128 -1.24 1.67 19.80
CA LYS A 128 -1.55 0.60 18.86
C LYS A 128 -3.05 0.31 18.86
N ASN A 129 -3.68 0.37 17.70
CA ASN A 129 -5.12 0.14 17.56
C ASN A 129 -5.47 -0.47 16.20
N THR A 130 -6.45 -1.37 16.19
CA THR A 130 -7.00 -1.98 14.99
C THR A 130 -8.19 -1.17 14.50
N ILE A 131 -8.19 -0.76 13.24
CA ILE A 131 -9.35 -0.21 12.56
C ILE A 131 -10.11 -1.39 11.94
N ARG A 132 -11.20 -1.80 12.60
CA ARG A 132 -11.98 -2.98 12.20
C ARG A 132 -13.02 -2.60 11.16
N TYR A 133 -13.23 -3.52 10.24
CA TYR A 133 -14.24 -3.44 9.17
C TYR A 133 -15.17 -4.66 9.23
N GLU A 134 -16.33 -4.53 8.61
CA GLU A 134 -17.19 -5.67 8.26
C GLU A 134 -16.58 -6.46 7.09
N SER A 135 -15.43 -7.07 7.34
CA SER A 135 -14.68 -7.88 6.39
C SER A 135 -14.16 -9.13 7.10
N GLN A 136 -14.04 -10.23 6.39
CA GLN A 136 -13.54 -11.47 6.96
C GLN A 136 -12.03 -11.45 7.18
N SER A 137 -11.27 -10.82 6.29
CA SER A 137 -9.79 -10.87 6.29
C SER A 137 -9.13 -9.49 6.35
N ASN A 138 -9.79 -8.42 5.91
CA ASN A 138 -9.18 -7.12 5.75
C ASN A 138 -9.29 -6.28 7.03
N ILE A 139 -8.19 -5.62 7.37
CA ILE A 139 -8.08 -4.71 8.53
C ILE A 139 -7.16 -3.55 8.15
N SER A 140 -7.31 -2.44 8.86
CA SER A 140 -6.24 -1.44 8.95
C SER A 140 -5.75 -1.33 10.37
N SER A 141 -4.44 -1.10 10.51
CA SER A 141 -3.75 -1.01 11.79
C SER A 141 -3.21 0.40 11.95
N GLN A 142 -3.28 0.97 13.14
CA GLN A 142 -2.65 2.27 13.40
C GLN A 142 -1.79 2.21 14.66
N CYS A 143 -0.71 2.98 14.65
CA CYS A 143 0.13 3.22 15.82
C CYS A 143 0.84 4.56 15.68
N ASP A 144 1.45 5.01 16.76
CA ASP A 144 2.32 6.18 16.78
C ASP A 144 3.77 5.72 16.80
N VAL A 145 4.57 6.21 15.86
CA VAL A 145 6.02 6.00 15.77
C VAL A 145 6.70 7.21 16.40
N LEU A 146 7.55 6.98 17.40
CA LEU A 146 8.27 8.02 18.13
C LEU A 146 9.68 8.15 17.56
N VAL A 147 9.93 9.19 16.76
CA VAL A 147 11.20 9.42 16.07
C VAL A 147 11.91 10.61 16.72
N ASN A 148 12.94 10.36 17.53
CA ASN A 148 13.82 11.37 18.11
C ASN A 148 13.07 12.57 18.74
N GLY A 149 12.00 12.33 19.47
CA GLY A 149 11.16 13.36 20.11
C GLY A 149 9.91 13.75 19.34
N ASP A 150 9.85 13.51 18.04
CA ASP A 150 8.67 13.72 17.23
C ASP A 150 7.77 12.47 17.20
N THR A 151 6.50 12.68 16.93
CA THR A 151 5.52 11.60 16.82
C THR A 151 4.86 11.63 15.45
N ILE A 152 4.86 10.48 14.76
CA ILE A 152 4.21 10.28 13.47
C ILE A 152 3.14 9.20 13.62
N ARG A 153 1.89 9.51 13.27
CA ARG A 153 0.81 8.54 13.19
C ARG A 153 0.99 7.68 11.93
N LEU A 154 1.20 6.39 12.11
CA LEU A 154 1.27 5.40 11.04
C LEU A 154 -0.08 4.69 10.91
N ILE A 155 -0.63 4.62 9.69
CA ILE A 155 -1.83 3.85 9.34
C ILE A 155 -1.47 2.85 8.26
N VAL A 156 -1.55 1.57 8.58
CA VAL A 156 -1.23 0.45 7.68
C VAL A 156 -2.53 -0.16 7.18
N ASN A 157 -2.75 -0.15 5.89
CA ASN A 157 -4.00 -0.59 5.28
C ASN A 157 -3.82 -1.91 4.53
N HIS A 158 -4.81 -2.77 4.67
CA HIS A 158 -5.13 -3.84 3.75
C HIS A 158 -6.64 -3.77 3.51
N LEU A 159 -7.03 -3.06 2.45
CA LEU A 159 -8.43 -2.84 2.12
C LEU A 159 -8.99 -4.01 1.32
N GLU A 160 -10.33 -4.10 1.24
CA GLU A 160 -11.04 -5.22 0.64
C GLU A 160 -10.52 -5.56 -0.76
N SER A 161 -10.17 -6.83 -0.95
CA SER A 161 -9.79 -7.38 -2.26
C SER A 161 -11.03 -7.68 -3.09
N TYR A 162 -10.88 -7.79 -4.40
CA TYR A 162 -11.93 -8.33 -5.26
C TYR A 162 -12.13 -9.84 -5.09
N GLY A 163 -11.18 -10.55 -4.48
CA GLY A 163 -11.22 -12.00 -4.33
C GLY A 163 -11.32 -12.73 -5.67
N LEU A 164 -10.66 -12.19 -6.72
CA LEU A 164 -10.70 -12.78 -8.05
C LEU A 164 -9.90 -14.08 -8.11
N GLU A 165 -10.55 -15.15 -8.47
CA GLU A 165 -9.95 -16.45 -8.70
C GLU A 165 -9.51 -16.59 -10.17
N LYS A 166 -8.79 -17.68 -10.50
CA LYS A 166 -8.33 -17.91 -11.88
C LYS A 166 -9.48 -18.03 -12.87
N GLU A 167 -10.59 -18.60 -12.42
CA GLU A 167 -11.82 -18.81 -13.17
C GLU A 167 -12.49 -17.49 -13.55
N ASP A 168 -12.44 -16.49 -12.67
CA ASP A 168 -12.99 -15.14 -12.92
C ASP A 168 -12.19 -14.37 -14.00
N LEU A 169 -10.98 -14.82 -14.33
CA LEU A 169 -10.07 -14.18 -15.30
C LEU A 169 -10.00 -14.92 -16.64
N GLN A 170 -10.83 -15.94 -16.88
CA GLN A 170 -10.88 -16.64 -18.18
C GLN A 170 -11.49 -15.75 -19.28
N LEU A 171 -10.98 -15.89 -20.50
CA LEU A 171 -11.38 -15.05 -21.65
C LEU A 171 -12.89 -15.08 -21.93
N ASP A 172 -13.54 -16.23 -21.68
CA ASP A 172 -14.98 -16.39 -21.89
C ASP A 172 -15.83 -15.59 -20.89
N THR A 173 -15.33 -15.38 -19.67
CA THR A 173 -15.97 -14.51 -18.65
C THR A 173 -15.72 -13.03 -18.89
N LEU A 174 -14.73 -12.68 -19.70
CA LEU A 174 -14.41 -11.29 -20.07
C LEU A 174 -15.18 -10.80 -21.31
N SER A 175 -16.04 -11.60 -21.92
CA SER A 175 -16.98 -11.13 -22.94
C SER A 175 -17.98 -10.14 -22.32
N MET A 176 -18.41 -9.14 -23.10
CA MET A 176 -19.36 -8.09 -22.60
C MET A 176 -20.68 -8.68 -22.06
N GLU A 177 -21.10 -9.81 -22.54
CA GLU A 177 -22.31 -10.52 -22.12
C GLU A 177 -22.06 -11.41 -20.90
N GLY A 178 -20.91 -12.08 -20.83
CA GLY A 178 -20.45 -12.84 -19.68
C GLY A 178 -20.19 -11.94 -18.46
N ILE A 179 -19.64 -10.74 -18.65
CA ILE A 179 -19.42 -9.76 -17.58
C ILE A 179 -20.76 -9.27 -16.99
N LYS A 180 -21.77 -8.99 -17.81
CA LYS A 180 -23.06 -8.44 -17.33
C LYS A 180 -23.87 -9.40 -16.47
N ASN A 181 -23.75 -10.72 -16.70
CA ASN A 181 -24.55 -11.75 -16.03
C ASN A 181 -23.78 -12.60 -15.03
N SER A 182 -22.49 -12.28 -14.75
CA SER A 182 -21.61 -13.13 -13.97
C SER A 182 -21.57 -12.79 -12.48
N SER A 183 -21.29 -13.78 -11.66
CA SER A 183 -20.93 -13.62 -10.24
C SER A 183 -19.77 -12.62 -10.04
N LEU A 184 -18.95 -12.41 -11.11
CA LEU A 184 -17.85 -11.45 -11.14
C LEU A 184 -18.33 -10.01 -10.92
N MET A 185 -19.43 -9.56 -11.56
CA MET A 185 -19.95 -8.20 -11.37
C MET A 185 -20.44 -7.98 -9.94
N HIS A 186 -21.07 -8.98 -9.32
CA HIS A 186 -21.46 -8.90 -7.91
C HIS A 186 -20.23 -8.81 -7.01
N LYS A 187 -19.22 -9.66 -7.19
CA LYS A 187 -17.94 -9.59 -6.44
C LYS A 187 -17.27 -8.22 -6.57
N LEU A 188 -17.18 -7.69 -7.80
CA LEU A 188 -16.58 -6.36 -8.05
C LEU A 188 -17.38 -5.24 -7.39
N HIS A 189 -18.71 -5.30 -7.47
CA HIS A 189 -19.61 -4.30 -6.88
C HIS A 189 -19.49 -4.30 -5.35
N ASP A 190 -19.66 -5.45 -4.71
CA ASP A 190 -19.68 -5.60 -3.26
C ASP A 190 -18.34 -5.23 -2.64
N ALA A 191 -17.24 -5.75 -3.19
CA ALA A 191 -15.89 -5.35 -2.76
C ALA A 191 -15.65 -3.84 -2.98
N GLY A 192 -16.21 -3.26 -4.04
CA GLY A 192 -16.16 -1.82 -4.31
C GLY A 192 -16.91 -1.00 -3.25
N LEU A 193 -18.07 -1.44 -2.80
CA LEU A 193 -18.86 -0.80 -1.74
C LEU A 193 -18.13 -0.86 -0.39
N LEU A 194 -17.64 -2.04 -0.01
CA LEU A 194 -16.87 -2.23 1.22
C LEU A 194 -15.63 -1.34 1.24
N ARG A 195 -14.85 -1.29 0.16
CA ARG A 195 -13.68 -0.39 0.07
C ARG A 195 -14.04 1.08 0.20
N LYS A 196 -15.18 1.51 -0.36
CA LYS A 196 -15.64 2.91 -0.19
C LYS A 196 -15.91 3.24 1.29
N GLN A 197 -16.50 2.32 2.03
CA GLN A 197 -16.74 2.48 3.48
C GLN A 197 -15.41 2.47 4.24
N GLN A 198 -14.51 1.53 3.95
CA GLN A 198 -13.18 1.45 4.53
C GLN A 198 -12.37 2.73 4.28
N ALA A 199 -12.41 3.26 3.05
CA ALA A 199 -11.72 4.53 2.71
C ALA A 199 -12.27 5.73 3.49
N LYS A 200 -13.59 5.79 3.75
CA LYS A 200 -14.19 6.82 4.60
C LYS A 200 -13.68 6.71 6.04
N GLU A 201 -13.59 5.50 6.57
CA GLU A 201 -13.10 5.25 7.92
C GLU A 201 -11.61 5.60 8.06
N VAL A 202 -10.76 5.14 7.14
CA VAL A 202 -9.34 5.55 7.09
C VAL A 202 -9.21 7.07 7.04
N LYS A 203 -10.03 7.74 6.22
CA LYS A 203 -10.06 9.21 6.14
C LYS A 203 -10.45 9.87 7.45
N ARG A 204 -11.38 9.28 8.18
CA ARG A 204 -11.77 9.74 9.52
C ARG A 204 -10.60 9.66 10.49
N GLN A 205 -9.88 8.53 10.52
CA GLN A 205 -8.69 8.35 11.37
C GLN A 205 -7.57 9.35 11.02
N ILE A 206 -7.34 9.62 9.73
CA ILE A 206 -6.38 10.64 9.27
C ILE A 206 -6.74 12.02 9.84
N ARG A 207 -8.01 12.41 9.78
CA ARG A 207 -8.49 13.72 10.25
C ARG A 207 -8.42 13.87 11.78
N GLN A 208 -8.62 12.79 12.51
CA GLN A 208 -8.60 12.77 13.97
C GLN A 208 -7.20 12.67 14.55
N SER A 209 -6.18 12.45 13.71
CA SER A 209 -4.81 12.37 14.19
C SER A 209 -4.30 13.71 14.72
N PRO A 210 -3.79 13.77 15.95
CA PRO A 210 -3.11 14.97 16.46
C PRO A 210 -1.69 15.14 15.89
N HIS A 211 -1.16 14.11 15.22
CA HIS A 211 0.19 14.05 14.68
C HIS A 211 0.19 14.06 13.16
N PRO A 212 1.30 14.43 12.49
CA PRO A 212 1.51 14.16 11.08
C PRO A 212 1.29 12.67 10.79
N VAL A 213 0.66 12.36 9.64
CA VAL A 213 0.25 11.00 9.31
C VAL A 213 1.07 10.46 8.15
N VAL A 214 1.48 9.20 8.26
CA VAL A 214 1.97 8.38 7.15
C VAL A 214 0.99 7.23 6.97
N VAL A 215 0.39 7.13 5.77
CA VAL A 215 -0.60 6.12 5.40
C VAL A 215 0.02 5.20 4.37
N VAL A 216 0.07 3.91 4.68
CA VAL A 216 0.74 2.92 3.83
C VAL A 216 -0.14 1.70 3.60
N GLY A 217 0.23 0.87 2.64
CA GLY A 217 -0.32 -0.47 2.46
C GLY A 217 -1.04 -0.67 1.14
N ASP A 218 -1.67 -1.82 1.05
CA ASP A 218 -2.48 -2.25 -0.08
C ASP A 218 -3.89 -1.66 0.01
N PHE A 219 -4.23 -0.77 -0.91
CA PHE A 219 -5.56 -0.17 -0.99
C PHE A 219 -6.50 -1.00 -1.87
N ASN A 220 -6.00 -2.02 -2.57
CA ASN A 220 -6.75 -2.77 -3.58
C ASN A 220 -7.50 -1.87 -4.57
N ALA A 221 -6.93 -0.72 -4.88
CA ALA A 221 -7.55 0.37 -5.63
C ALA A 221 -6.53 1.14 -6.46
N ILE A 222 -6.81 1.37 -7.73
CA ILE A 222 -5.93 2.11 -8.65
C ILE A 222 -5.97 3.63 -8.40
N PRO A 223 -4.97 4.41 -8.87
CA PRO A 223 -4.90 5.87 -8.64
C PRO A 223 -6.10 6.69 -9.11
N LEU A 224 -6.87 6.19 -10.09
CA LEU A 224 -8.07 6.87 -10.61
C LEU A 224 -9.35 6.53 -9.83
N SER A 225 -9.26 5.70 -8.80
CA SER A 225 -10.44 5.25 -8.04
C SER A 225 -10.86 6.27 -6.98
N TYR A 226 -12.16 6.23 -6.62
CA TYR A 226 -12.69 6.99 -5.47
C TYR A 226 -11.92 6.69 -4.17
N VAL A 227 -11.56 5.43 -3.93
CA VAL A 227 -10.86 4.97 -2.73
C VAL A 227 -9.52 5.69 -2.57
N TYR A 228 -8.70 5.68 -3.62
CA TYR A 228 -7.42 6.37 -3.62
C TYR A 228 -7.58 7.87 -3.37
N TRP A 229 -8.46 8.55 -4.12
CA TRP A 229 -8.67 9.98 -3.98
C TRP A 229 -9.24 10.35 -2.61
N LYS A 230 -10.15 9.53 -2.06
CA LYS A 230 -10.72 9.75 -0.73
C LYS A 230 -9.65 9.74 0.36
N ILE A 231 -8.73 8.78 0.33
CA ILE A 231 -7.65 8.67 1.31
C ILE A 231 -6.60 9.75 1.07
N ARG A 232 -6.17 9.94 -0.19
CA ARG A 232 -5.12 10.88 -0.57
C ARG A 232 -5.48 12.35 -0.31
N LEU A 233 -6.75 12.72 -0.31
CA LEU A 233 -7.16 14.13 -0.16
C LEU A 233 -6.49 14.78 1.06
N GLY A 234 -5.64 15.81 0.83
CA GLY A 234 -4.87 16.52 1.85
C GLY A 234 -3.54 15.85 2.21
N LEU A 235 -3.19 14.73 1.57
CA LEU A 235 -1.89 14.07 1.70
C LEU A 235 -1.07 14.21 0.41
N ARG A 236 0.23 14.00 0.52
CA ARG A 236 1.20 13.85 -0.57
C ARG A 236 1.34 12.37 -0.91
N ASP A 237 1.38 12.02 -2.18
CA ASP A 237 1.73 10.66 -2.65
C ASP A 237 3.24 10.60 -2.87
N CYS A 238 3.94 9.82 -2.03
CA CYS A 238 5.40 9.77 -2.05
C CYS A 238 5.94 9.33 -3.41
N PHE A 239 5.28 8.39 -4.08
CA PHE A 239 5.71 7.93 -5.39
C PHE A 239 5.52 9.02 -6.46
N LEU A 240 4.37 9.68 -6.51
CA LEU A 240 4.12 10.72 -7.50
C LEU A 240 5.03 11.94 -7.30
N GLU A 241 5.45 12.21 -6.07
CA GLU A 241 6.27 13.40 -5.76
C GLU A 241 7.77 13.18 -5.95
N SER A 242 8.26 11.93 -5.92
CA SER A 242 9.68 11.64 -6.00
C SER A 242 10.10 10.71 -7.15
N SER A 243 9.16 10.16 -7.91
CA SER A 243 9.45 9.15 -8.95
C SER A 243 8.91 9.58 -10.32
N TRP A 244 9.52 10.59 -10.90
CA TRP A 244 9.07 11.16 -12.16
C TRP A 244 9.11 10.15 -13.33
N GLY A 245 8.03 10.14 -14.13
CA GLY A 245 7.95 9.38 -15.39
C GLY A 245 7.83 7.85 -15.23
N ARG A 246 7.73 7.32 -14.00
CA ARG A 246 7.59 5.88 -13.76
C ARG A 246 6.13 5.49 -13.51
N LEU A 247 5.70 4.34 -14.02
CA LEU A 247 4.33 3.84 -13.82
C LEU A 247 4.05 3.36 -12.40
N GLY A 248 5.08 2.97 -11.66
CA GLY A 248 4.99 2.60 -10.24
C GLY A 248 4.11 1.39 -9.94
N ASN A 249 3.95 0.47 -10.89
CA ASN A 249 3.14 -0.72 -10.67
C ASN A 249 3.65 -1.51 -9.47
N THR A 250 2.79 -1.78 -8.51
CA THR A 250 3.13 -2.50 -7.27
C THR A 250 2.55 -3.91 -7.22
N TYR A 251 1.67 -4.26 -8.15
CA TYR A 251 1.07 -5.58 -8.29
C TYR A 251 1.22 -6.08 -9.71
N LYS A 252 1.51 -7.40 -9.86
CA LYS A 252 1.59 -8.05 -11.17
C LYS A 252 1.07 -9.48 -11.12
N LYS A 253 0.02 -9.76 -11.90
CA LYS A 253 -0.50 -11.12 -12.09
C LYS A 253 -0.80 -11.33 -13.59
N GLY A 254 -0.03 -12.19 -14.24
CA GLY A 254 -0.13 -12.39 -15.69
C GLY A 254 0.11 -11.07 -16.46
N PRO A 255 -0.82 -10.66 -17.35
CA PRO A 255 -0.73 -9.42 -18.12
C PRO A 255 -1.08 -8.18 -17.29
N ILE A 256 -1.71 -8.34 -16.13
CA ILE A 256 -2.16 -7.24 -15.28
C ILE A 256 -0.97 -6.69 -14.49
N ALA A 257 -0.69 -5.39 -14.66
CA ALA A 257 0.33 -4.67 -13.92
C ALA A 257 -0.22 -3.30 -13.50
N ILE A 258 -0.51 -3.13 -12.20
CA ILE A 258 -1.20 -1.95 -11.65
C ILE A 258 -0.53 -1.46 -10.36
N ARG A 259 -0.79 -0.21 -9.99
CA ARG A 259 -0.38 0.36 -8.70
C ARG A 259 -1.56 0.34 -7.75
N ILE A 260 -1.46 -0.43 -6.67
CA ILE A 260 -2.47 -0.58 -5.63
C ILE A 260 -1.89 -0.44 -4.21
N ASP A 261 -0.57 -0.48 -4.08
CA ASP A 261 0.14 -0.22 -2.83
C ASP A 261 0.68 1.21 -2.82
N TYR A 262 0.58 1.88 -1.69
CA TYR A 262 0.87 3.30 -1.55
C TYR A 262 1.64 3.63 -0.28
N ILE A 263 2.41 4.72 -0.34
CA ILE A 263 2.90 5.47 0.81
C ILE A 263 2.47 6.92 0.59
N LEU A 264 1.59 7.40 1.46
CA LEU A 264 1.09 8.77 1.47
C LEU A 264 1.50 9.44 2.78
N CYS A 265 1.83 10.73 2.76
CA CYS A 265 2.19 11.46 3.97
C CYS A 265 1.48 12.81 4.09
N SER A 266 1.35 13.30 5.31
CA SER A 266 0.84 14.65 5.61
C SER A 266 1.68 15.72 4.93
N ARG A 267 1.08 16.87 4.58
CA ARG A 267 1.76 18.00 3.93
C ARG A 267 2.92 18.60 4.74
N LYS A 268 2.96 18.38 6.05
CA LYS A 268 4.08 18.74 6.93
C LYS A 268 5.32 17.86 6.73
N LEU A 269 5.17 16.73 6.04
CA LEU A 269 6.22 15.79 5.72
C LEU A 269 6.54 15.87 4.22
N THR A 270 7.80 15.77 3.85
CA THR A 270 8.26 15.90 2.47
C THR A 270 8.78 14.57 1.94
N PRO A 271 8.18 14.00 0.88
CA PRO A 271 8.74 12.85 0.18
C PRO A 271 10.09 13.22 -0.45
N ILE A 272 11.17 12.54 -0.04
CA ILE A 272 12.52 12.74 -0.58
C ILE A 272 12.76 11.74 -1.72
N LYS A 273 12.42 10.48 -1.49
CA LYS A 273 12.63 9.38 -2.43
C LYS A 273 11.53 8.35 -2.25
N CYS A 274 11.05 7.76 -3.35
CA CYS A 274 10.15 6.62 -3.29
C CYS A 274 10.45 5.66 -4.45
N GLU A 275 10.58 4.38 -4.13
CA GLU A 275 10.95 3.34 -5.08
C GLU A 275 10.04 2.12 -4.93
N VAL A 276 9.84 1.42 -6.04
CA VAL A 276 9.18 0.12 -6.10
C VAL A 276 10.24 -0.90 -6.50
N ASP A 277 10.54 -1.84 -5.62
CA ASP A 277 11.57 -2.85 -5.87
C ASP A 277 10.96 -4.10 -6.51
N ARG A 278 11.57 -4.58 -7.62
CA ARG A 278 11.05 -5.67 -8.46
C ARG A 278 11.55 -7.04 -7.99
N VAL A 279 11.12 -7.45 -6.81
CA VAL A 279 11.46 -8.77 -6.23
C VAL A 279 10.37 -9.80 -6.48
N LYS A 280 10.72 -11.09 -6.38
CA LYS A 280 9.85 -12.22 -6.72
C LYS A 280 9.42 -13.02 -5.48
N TYR A 281 9.09 -12.33 -4.37
CA TYR A 281 8.63 -13.01 -3.14
C TYR A 281 7.12 -12.91 -2.94
N SER A 282 6.42 -12.14 -3.77
CA SER A 282 4.97 -11.94 -3.77
C SER A 282 4.53 -11.57 -5.18
N ASP A 283 3.24 -11.61 -5.47
CA ASP A 283 2.63 -11.00 -6.65
C ASP A 283 2.54 -9.46 -6.52
N HIS A 284 2.77 -8.93 -5.31
CA HIS A 284 3.05 -7.53 -5.07
C HIS A 284 4.54 -7.22 -5.11
N PHE A 285 4.87 -5.93 -5.25
CA PHE A 285 6.21 -5.39 -5.12
C PHE A 285 6.28 -4.41 -3.97
N PRO A 286 7.32 -4.49 -3.12
CA PRO A 286 7.46 -3.58 -2.00
C PRO A 286 7.65 -2.14 -2.47
N VAL A 287 7.06 -1.21 -1.73
CA VAL A 287 7.24 0.23 -1.90
C VAL A 287 8.02 0.75 -0.71
N CYS A 288 9.09 1.51 -0.99
CA CYS A 288 9.93 2.11 0.03
C CYS A 288 10.03 3.61 -0.20
N ALA A 289 9.76 4.42 0.82
CA ALA A 289 9.87 5.87 0.75
C ALA A 289 10.73 6.43 1.89
N THR A 290 11.57 7.42 1.58
CA THR A 290 12.23 8.28 2.56
C THR A 290 11.46 9.59 2.63
N ILE A 291 11.09 9.99 3.84
CA ILE A 291 10.27 11.16 4.15
C ILE A 291 11.06 12.03 5.12
N GLY A 292 11.10 13.34 4.89
CA GLY A 292 11.83 14.31 5.73
C GLY A 292 10.93 15.39 6.31
N TRP A 293 11.37 15.97 7.42
CA TRP A 293 10.75 17.14 8.06
C TRP A 293 11.74 17.95 8.89
#